data_0f28bfc62d66660640a01f28cfa5c5ad
#
_entry.id   0f28bfc62d66660640a01f28cfa5c5ad
#
_cell.length_a   1.000
_cell.length_b   1.000
_cell.length_c   1.000
_cell.angle_alpha   90.00
_cell.angle_beta   90.00
_cell.angle_gamma   90.00
#
_symmetry.space_group_name_H-M   'P 1'
#
loop_
_entity.id
_entity.type
_entity.pdbx_description
1 polymer ?
#
loop_
_entity_poly.entity_id
_entity_poly.type
_entity_poly.pdbx_seq_one_letter_code
_entity_poly.pdbx_strand_id
1 'polypeptide(L)'
;PVGIVGQSYEVAQHPDAFRTVERIIAGSDLDTTGISRDIQVSHDGARAYAVYTLPAHSTGQGKEETALQISTRNSFDGSWCFHVEVGAVRMICLNGQVFLDSFAMFKARHTAGLNMDHAARKLSRAIDVYQHESERWLKWQNTSVTDNEAFKTFADVAGCKFITPVKAMTSTVESLLLEPEVYRNKTLMNLWTQYTSDERKALGSTAWAMYNTMTHWATHASATKSTAQKNIAAIQVARQDKIRQAAKNSILLAA
;
A
#
# COMPACT_ATOMS: atom_id res chain seq x y z
N PRO A 1 -21.33 -13.14 19.37
CA PRO A 1 -20.73 -13.78 18.19
C PRO A 1 -20.02 -12.72 17.35
N VAL A 2 -18.77 -12.98 16.97
CA VAL A 2 -17.95 -12.04 16.20
C VAL A 2 -18.13 -12.21 14.67
N GLY A 3 -18.85 -13.25 14.22
CA GLY A 3 -19.16 -13.50 12.81
C GLY A 3 -20.06 -14.72 12.63
N ILE A 4 -20.72 -14.79 11.48
CA ILE A 4 -21.48 -15.96 11.01
C ILE A 4 -20.83 -16.37 9.69
N VAL A 5 -20.34 -17.61 9.62
CA VAL A 5 -19.60 -18.14 8.46
C VAL A 5 -20.18 -19.49 8.02
N GLY A 6 -19.91 -19.90 6.79
CA GLY A 6 -20.38 -21.19 6.26
C GLY A 6 -19.66 -22.37 6.88
N GLN A 7 -20.22 -23.58 6.73
CA GLN A 7 -19.68 -24.84 7.31
C GLN A 7 -18.27 -25.19 6.84
N SER A 8 -17.86 -24.75 5.65
CA SER A 8 -16.53 -24.98 5.10
C SER A 8 -15.48 -23.95 5.56
N TYR A 9 -15.88 -22.99 6.40
CA TYR A 9 -14.97 -21.98 6.91
C TYR A 9 -14.21 -22.50 8.13
N GLU A 10 -12.89 -22.57 8.02
CA GLU A 10 -12.02 -22.88 9.15
C GLU A 10 -11.49 -21.59 9.79
N VAL A 11 -11.73 -21.47 11.08
CA VAL A 11 -11.30 -20.31 11.87
C VAL A 11 -9.80 -20.41 12.15
N ALA A 12 -9.00 -19.59 11.50
CA ALA A 12 -7.62 -19.34 11.92
C ALA A 12 -7.62 -18.32 13.05
N GLN A 13 -7.15 -18.67 14.24
CA GLN A 13 -7.06 -17.74 15.36
C GLN A 13 -6.07 -16.62 15.06
N HIS A 14 -6.40 -15.37 15.41
CA HIS A 14 -5.50 -14.22 15.18
C HIS A 14 -4.09 -14.43 15.76
N PRO A 15 -3.94 -14.95 17.00
CA PRO A 15 -2.62 -15.24 17.53
C PRO A 15 -1.83 -16.28 16.73
N ASP A 16 -2.50 -17.28 16.13
CA ASP A 16 -1.82 -18.32 15.34
C ASP A 16 -1.37 -17.74 13.98
N ALA A 17 -2.21 -16.93 13.37
CA ALA A 17 -1.88 -16.21 12.14
C ALA A 17 -0.63 -15.33 12.35
N PHE A 18 -0.59 -14.56 13.43
CA PHE A 18 0.54 -13.67 13.72
C PHE A 18 1.79 -14.44 14.13
N ARG A 19 1.69 -15.46 14.97
CA ARG A 19 2.82 -16.34 15.34
C ARG A 19 3.45 -17.02 14.12
N THR A 20 2.66 -17.31 13.07
CA THR A 20 3.21 -17.85 11.84
C THR A 20 4.11 -16.85 11.15
N VAL A 21 3.69 -15.59 11.05
CA VAL A 21 4.53 -14.53 10.48
C VAL A 21 5.78 -14.31 11.33
N GLU A 22 5.65 -14.26 12.65
CA GLU A 22 6.77 -14.13 13.59
C GLU A 22 7.79 -15.25 13.45
N ARG A 23 7.33 -16.51 13.29
CA ARG A 23 8.22 -17.66 13.04
C ARG A 23 8.95 -17.55 11.71
N ILE A 24 8.28 -17.02 10.66
CA ILE A 24 8.90 -16.82 9.36
C ILE A 24 10.00 -15.77 9.47
N ILE A 25 9.71 -14.63 10.13
CA ILE A 25 10.70 -13.58 10.36
C ILE A 25 11.88 -14.15 11.18
N ALA A 26 11.63 -14.85 12.26
CA ALA A 26 12.67 -15.45 13.11
C ALA A 26 13.49 -16.57 12.42
N GLY A 27 12.90 -17.25 11.45
CA GLY A 27 13.56 -18.31 10.67
C GLY A 27 14.20 -17.80 9.36
N SER A 28 14.13 -16.51 9.07
CA SER A 28 14.77 -15.87 7.93
C SER A 28 16.13 -15.30 8.33
N ASP A 29 16.96 -14.97 7.34
CA ASP A 29 18.25 -14.30 7.53
C ASP A 29 18.09 -12.78 7.75
N LEU A 30 16.87 -12.31 8.10
CA LEU A 30 16.59 -10.91 8.35
C LEU A 30 17.20 -10.46 9.69
N ASP A 31 17.86 -9.32 9.66
CA ASP A 31 18.23 -8.63 10.90
C ASP A 31 16.96 -8.04 11.55
N THR A 32 16.60 -8.56 12.70
CA THR A 32 15.43 -8.14 13.49
C THR A 32 15.74 -7.06 14.52
N THR A 33 16.94 -6.48 14.49
CA THR A 33 17.32 -5.40 15.41
C THR A 33 16.37 -4.22 15.26
N GLY A 34 15.76 -3.82 16.37
CA GLY A 34 14.81 -2.70 16.43
C GLY A 34 13.44 -2.99 15.81
N ILE A 35 13.11 -4.27 15.51
CA ILE A 35 11.79 -4.63 14.98
C ILE A 35 10.67 -4.06 15.88
N SER A 36 9.72 -3.39 15.27
CA SER A 36 8.49 -2.95 15.92
C SER A 36 7.29 -3.74 15.39
N ARG A 37 6.29 -3.90 16.25
CA ARG A 37 5.03 -4.57 15.93
C ARG A 37 3.86 -3.70 16.33
N ASP A 38 2.98 -3.40 15.38
CA ASP A 38 1.67 -2.77 15.63
C ASP A 38 0.56 -3.75 15.29
N ILE A 39 -0.40 -3.93 16.22
CA ILE A 39 -1.56 -4.81 16.06
C ILE A 39 -2.82 -3.98 16.23
N GLN A 40 -3.69 -4.03 15.23
CA GLN A 40 -5.00 -3.40 15.24
C GLN A 40 -6.09 -4.46 15.18
N VAL A 41 -7.06 -4.36 16.09
CA VAL A 41 -8.23 -5.24 16.15
C VAL A 41 -9.49 -4.39 15.99
N SER A 42 -10.45 -4.89 15.24
CA SER A 42 -11.69 -4.16 14.93
C SER A 42 -12.88 -5.12 14.80
N HIS A 43 -14.10 -4.55 14.71
CA HIS A 43 -15.33 -5.32 14.60
C HIS A 43 -15.50 -6.31 15.76
N ASP A 44 -15.36 -5.80 16.99
CA ASP A 44 -15.47 -6.58 18.23
C ASP A 44 -14.58 -7.84 18.25
N GLY A 45 -13.38 -7.75 17.69
CA GLY A 45 -12.44 -8.85 17.60
C GLY A 45 -12.58 -9.72 16.34
N ALA A 46 -13.53 -9.42 15.46
CA ALA A 46 -13.73 -10.22 14.25
C ALA A 46 -12.60 -10.08 13.22
N ARG A 47 -11.88 -8.96 13.23
CA ARG A 47 -10.83 -8.65 12.26
C ARG A 47 -9.59 -8.17 12.97
N ALA A 48 -8.44 -8.66 12.55
CA ALA A 48 -7.16 -8.22 13.07
C ALA A 48 -6.14 -7.99 11.94
N TYR A 49 -5.30 -6.99 12.14
CA TYR A 49 -4.23 -6.57 11.24
C TYR A 49 -2.97 -6.36 12.07
N ALA A 50 -1.86 -6.92 11.65
CA ALA A 50 -0.57 -6.70 12.28
C ALA A 50 0.45 -6.21 11.26
N VAL A 51 1.32 -5.30 11.69
CA VAL A 51 2.41 -4.73 10.90
C VAL A 51 3.70 -4.91 11.69
N TYR A 52 4.70 -5.45 11.02
CA TYR A 52 6.06 -5.60 11.51
C TYR A 52 6.95 -4.68 10.68
N THR A 53 7.63 -3.74 11.31
CA THR A 53 8.59 -2.85 10.65
C THR A 53 9.99 -3.24 11.07
N LEU A 54 10.89 -3.41 10.10
CA LEU A 54 12.27 -3.85 10.27
C LEU A 54 13.23 -2.71 9.86
N PRO A 55 13.61 -1.83 10.80
CA PRO A 55 14.47 -0.69 10.51
C PRO A 55 15.89 -1.07 10.06
N ALA A 56 16.38 -2.23 10.51
CA ALA A 56 17.69 -2.76 10.08
C ALA A 56 17.78 -2.99 8.57
N HIS A 57 16.63 -3.11 7.89
CA HIS A 57 16.51 -3.24 6.44
C HIS A 57 16.01 -1.94 5.80
N SER A 58 16.50 -0.79 6.26
CA SER A 58 16.19 0.49 5.61
C SER A 58 17.05 0.71 4.37
N THR A 59 16.49 1.43 3.40
CA THR A 59 17.18 1.89 2.17
C THR A 59 16.96 3.38 2.01
N GLY A 60 17.91 4.05 1.34
CA GLY A 60 17.89 5.50 1.23
C GLY A 60 18.46 6.19 2.46
N GLN A 61 18.45 7.50 2.47
CA GLN A 61 18.94 8.34 3.57
C GLN A 61 18.04 9.55 3.80
N GLY A 62 17.93 9.99 5.05
CA GLY A 62 17.19 11.20 5.41
C GLY A 62 15.72 11.13 4.99
N LYS A 63 15.28 12.04 4.14
CA LYS A 63 13.86 12.11 3.70
C LYS A 63 13.42 10.91 2.85
N GLU A 64 14.36 10.19 2.28
CA GLU A 64 14.13 9.04 1.39
C GLU A 64 14.19 7.70 2.13
N GLU A 65 14.56 7.70 3.40
CA GLU A 65 14.72 6.48 4.18
C GLU A 65 13.41 5.69 4.25
N THR A 66 13.49 4.43 3.83
CA THR A 66 12.36 3.52 3.72
C THR A 66 12.75 2.19 4.36
N ALA A 67 11.98 1.73 5.36
CA ALA A 67 12.21 0.47 6.05
C ALA A 67 11.33 -0.65 5.50
N LEU A 68 11.84 -1.88 5.53
CA LEU A 68 11.09 -3.09 5.21
C LEU A 68 9.90 -3.23 6.17
N GLN A 69 8.73 -3.57 5.61
CA GLN A 69 7.51 -3.80 6.38
C GLN A 69 6.84 -5.10 5.95
N ILE A 70 6.43 -5.89 6.91
CA ILE A 70 5.62 -7.10 6.69
C ILE A 70 4.28 -6.88 7.36
N SER A 71 3.20 -6.99 6.61
CA SER A 71 1.84 -6.87 7.13
C SER A 71 1.08 -8.18 7.01
N THR A 72 0.20 -8.45 7.97
CA THR A 72 -0.70 -9.60 7.94
C THR A 72 -2.09 -9.20 8.38
N ARG A 73 -3.09 -9.84 7.81
CA ARG A 73 -4.49 -9.65 8.20
C ARG A 73 -5.23 -10.98 8.24
N ASN A 74 -6.17 -11.05 9.16
CA ASN A 74 -7.00 -12.22 9.39
C ASN A 74 -8.40 -11.80 9.84
N SER A 75 -9.43 -12.61 9.55
CA SER A 75 -10.78 -12.35 10.07
C SER A 75 -11.48 -13.63 10.50
N PHE A 76 -12.49 -13.47 11.38
CA PHE A 76 -13.41 -14.53 11.79
C PHE A 76 -14.77 -14.43 11.11
N ASP A 77 -15.06 -13.29 10.47
CA ASP A 77 -16.35 -12.97 9.85
C ASP A 77 -16.38 -13.23 8.32
N GLY A 78 -15.35 -13.86 7.78
CA GLY A 78 -15.21 -14.15 6.36
C GLY A 78 -14.96 -12.94 5.46
N SER A 79 -14.82 -11.73 6.04
CA SER A 79 -14.60 -10.50 5.28
C SER A 79 -13.19 -10.41 4.67
N TRP A 80 -12.21 -11.04 5.30
CA TRP A 80 -10.83 -11.13 4.83
C TRP A 80 -10.38 -12.57 4.74
N CYS A 81 -9.64 -12.90 3.73
CA CYS A 81 -8.80 -14.08 3.72
C CYS A 81 -7.58 -13.86 4.63
N PHE A 82 -6.93 -14.92 5.06
CA PHE A 82 -5.59 -14.82 5.61
C PHE A 82 -4.67 -14.23 4.53
N HIS A 83 -3.94 -13.19 4.89
CA HIS A 83 -3.12 -12.43 3.97
C HIS A 83 -1.83 -12.00 4.65
N VAL A 84 -0.72 -12.22 3.98
CA VAL A 84 0.59 -11.70 4.35
C VAL A 84 1.15 -10.96 3.16
N GLU A 85 1.71 -9.80 3.40
CA GLU A 85 2.26 -8.92 2.38
C GLU A 85 3.58 -8.33 2.87
N VAL A 86 4.58 -8.36 2.00
CA VAL A 86 5.82 -7.62 2.19
C VAL A 86 5.70 -6.28 1.49
N GLY A 87 6.07 -5.23 2.17
CA GLY A 87 6.05 -3.87 1.70
C GLY A 87 7.18 -3.08 2.34
N ALA A 88 7.04 -1.78 2.37
CA ALA A 88 7.95 -0.92 3.09
C ALA A 88 7.22 0.32 3.61
N VAL A 89 7.86 1.05 4.52
CA VAL A 89 7.37 2.33 5.04
C VAL A 89 8.46 3.37 4.96
N ARG A 90 8.12 4.54 4.44
CA ARG A 90 9.02 5.69 4.46
C ARG A 90 9.08 6.26 5.88
N MET A 91 10.26 6.24 6.50
CA MET A 91 10.42 6.45 7.94
C MET A 91 10.03 7.85 8.40
N ILE A 92 10.28 8.88 7.59
CA ILE A 92 10.05 10.28 8.01
C ILE A 92 8.56 10.66 8.10
N CYS A 93 7.71 10.07 7.26
CA CYS A 93 6.28 10.40 7.21
C CYS A 93 5.37 9.18 7.45
N LEU A 94 5.97 8.03 7.76
CA LEU A 94 5.27 6.75 7.96
C LEU A 94 4.33 6.36 6.81
N ASN A 95 4.64 6.80 5.59
CA ASN A 95 3.90 6.39 4.41
C ASN A 95 4.18 4.92 4.10
N GLY A 96 3.15 4.09 4.15
CA GLY A 96 3.25 2.70 3.74
C GLY A 96 3.54 2.59 2.24
N GLN A 97 4.73 2.10 1.90
CA GLN A 97 5.10 1.85 0.51
C GLN A 97 4.50 0.51 0.05
N VAL A 98 3.89 0.51 -1.12
CA VAL A 98 3.22 -0.66 -1.68
C VAL A 98 4.08 -1.25 -2.78
N PHE A 99 4.43 -2.52 -2.67
CA PHE A 99 5.11 -3.20 -3.77
C PHE A 99 4.16 -3.34 -4.96
N LEU A 100 4.63 -2.99 -6.15
CA LEU A 100 3.85 -3.16 -7.37
C LEU A 100 3.86 -4.62 -7.85
N ASP A 101 4.84 -5.40 -7.43
CA ASP A 101 4.94 -6.81 -7.76
C ASP A 101 3.96 -7.67 -6.93
N SER A 102 3.19 -8.50 -7.61
CA SER A 102 2.23 -9.41 -6.98
C SER A 102 2.88 -10.59 -6.23
N PHE A 103 4.19 -10.81 -6.41
CA PHE A 103 4.92 -11.87 -5.69
C PHE A 103 5.16 -11.54 -4.22
N ALA A 104 5.04 -10.27 -3.83
CA ALA A 104 5.20 -9.82 -2.45
C ALA A 104 4.00 -10.14 -1.55
N MET A 105 2.99 -10.87 -2.03
CA MET A 105 1.80 -11.18 -1.24
C MET A 105 1.39 -12.64 -1.30
N PHE A 106 0.88 -13.11 -0.16
CA PHE A 106 0.21 -14.39 -0.01
C PHE A 106 -1.24 -14.18 0.44
N LYS A 107 -2.19 -14.83 -0.24
CA LYS A 107 -3.60 -14.84 0.15
C LYS A 107 -4.11 -16.29 0.18
N ALA A 108 -4.81 -16.66 1.23
CA ALA A 108 -5.47 -17.96 1.32
C ALA A 108 -6.86 -17.81 1.96
N ARG A 109 -7.83 -18.56 1.45
CA ARG A 109 -9.16 -18.65 2.04
C ARG A 109 -9.10 -19.45 3.35
N HIS A 110 -10.00 -19.16 4.26
CA HIS A 110 -10.19 -19.91 5.50
C HIS A 110 -10.95 -21.21 5.22
N THR A 111 -10.23 -22.20 4.73
CA THR A 111 -10.76 -23.55 4.42
C THR A 111 -9.75 -24.59 4.89
N ALA A 112 -10.13 -25.87 4.97
CA ALA A 112 -9.26 -27.00 5.36
C ALA A 112 -7.90 -27.08 4.64
N GLY A 113 -7.77 -26.40 3.50
CA GLY A 113 -6.51 -26.29 2.75
C GLY A 113 -5.64 -25.08 3.13
N LEU A 114 -5.95 -24.33 4.19
CA LEU A 114 -5.13 -23.21 4.65
C LEU A 114 -3.78 -23.71 5.17
N ASN A 115 -2.77 -23.67 4.29
CA ASN A 115 -1.42 -24.13 4.60
C ASN A 115 -0.50 -22.94 4.94
N MET A 116 -0.22 -22.78 6.21
CA MET A 116 0.62 -21.69 6.72
C MET A 116 2.10 -21.83 6.32
N ASP A 117 2.58 -23.07 6.07
CA ASP A 117 3.97 -23.30 5.59
C ASP A 117 4.15 -22.83 4.16
N HIS A 118 3.07 -22.83 3.36
CA HIS A 118 3.11 -22.24 2.03
C HIS A 118 3.26 -20.72 2.08
N ALA A 119 2.66 -20.07 3.07
CA ALA A 119 2.88 -18.65 3.34
C ALA A 119 4.37 -18.36 3.66
N ALA A 120 5.00 -19.23 4.47
CA ALA A 120 6.41 -19.12 4.82
C ALA A 120 7.32 -19.12 3.60
N ARG A 121 7.16 -20.10 2.72
CA ARG A 121 7.99 -20.21 1.50
C ARG A 121 7.82 -19.01 0.56
N LYS A 122 6.61 -18.46 0.44
CA LYS A 122 6.38 -17.26 -0.36
C LYS A 122 6.99 -16.02 0.26
N LEU A 123 6.96 -15.90 1.58
CA LEU A 123 7.50 -14.74 2.28
C LEU A 123 9.03 -14.68 2.17
N SER A 124 9.73 -15.83 2.24
CA SER A 124 11.18 -15.89 2.03
C SER A 124 11.60 -15.33 0.66
N ARG A 125 10.83 -15.59 -0.38
CA ARG A 125 11.08 -15.02 -1.72
C ARG A 125 10.76 -13.52 -1.82
N ALA A 126 9.92 -13.01 -0.92
CA ALA A 126 9.53 -11.61 -0.96
C ALA A 126 10.64 -10.67 -0.46
N ILE A 127 11.65 -11.20 0.21
CA ILE A 127 12.86 -10.45 0.58
C ILE A 127 13.67 -10.10 -0.68
N ASP A 128 13.77 -11.03 -1.61
CA ASP A 128 14.38 -10.78 -2.93
C ASP A 128 13.60 -9.69 -3.69
N VAL A 129 12.27 -9.70 -3.56
CA VAL A 129 11.39 -8.67 -4.14
C VAL A 129 11.64 -7.30 -3.52
N TYR A 130 11.94 -7.21 -2.22
CA TYR A 130 12.27 -5.93 -1.58
C TYR A 130 13.51 -5.27 -2.18
N GLN A 131 14.54 -6.06 -2.49
CA GLN A 131 15.73 -5.54 -3.14
C GLN A 131 15.41 -4.95 -4.52
N HIS A 132 14.63 -5.66 -5.35
CA HIS A 132 14.19 -5.16 -6.65
C HIS A 132 13.30 -3.89 -6.54
N GLU A 133 12.40 -3.84 -5.57
CA GLU A 133 11.56 -2.66 -5.35
C GLU A 133 12.40 -1.47 -4.88
N SER A 134 13.39 -1.69 -4.02
CA SER A 134 14.29 -0.60 -3.56
C SER A 134 15.13 -0.04 -4.71
N GLU A 135 15.62 -0.89 -5.62
CA GLU A 135 16.29 -0.45 -6.86
C GLU A 135 15.35 0.35 -7.76
N ARG A 136 14.08 -0.06 -7.88
CA ARG A 136 13.04 0.66 -8.62
C ARG A 136 12.79 2.05 -8.00
N TRP A 137 12.70 2.16 -6.68
CA TRP A 137 12.53 3.45 -6.01
C TRP A 137 13.73 4.38 -6.22
N LEU A 138 14.96 3.86 -6.23
CA LEU A 138 16.14 4.64 -6.58
C LEU A 138 16.07 5.17 -8.03
N LYS A 139 15.57 4.36 -8.98
CA LYS A 139 15.31 4.85 -10.35
C LYS A 139 14.25 5.95 -10.36
N TRP A 140 13.13 5.78 -9.63
CA TRP A 140 12.07 6.78 -9.57
C TRP A 140 12.53 8.11 -8.98
N GLN A 141 13.49 8.12 -8.07
CA GLN A 141 14.11 9.34 -7.55
C GLN A 141 14.80 10.16 -8.65
N ASN A 142 15.29 9.48 -9.69
CA ASN A 142 15.99 10.08 -10.82
C ASN A 142 15.13 10.17 -12.10
N THR A 143 13.87 9.73 -12.06
CA THR A 143 12.96 9.77 -13.19
C THR A 143 12.10 11.02 -13.10
N SER A 144 12.29 11.96 -14.02
CA SER A 144 11.46 13.17 -14.11
C SER A 144 10.06 12.85 -14.58
N VAL A 145 9.07 13.55 -14.02
CA VAL A 145 7.65 13.40 -14.35
C VAL A 145 7.07 14.78 -14.65
N THR A 146 6.34 14.88 -15.74
CA THR A 146 5.58 16.07 -16.09
C THR A 146 4.32 16.21 -15.22
N ASP A 147 3.81 17.42 -15.10
CA ASP A 147 2.57 17.69 -14.35
C ASP A 147 1.38 16.90 -14.96
N ASN A 148 1.33 16.75 -16.26
CA ASN A 148 0.29 15.99 -16.94
C ASN A 148 0.34 14.48 -16.64
N GLU A 149 1.54 13.89 -16.61
CA GLU A 149 1.71 12.47 -16.23
C GLU A 149 1.32 12.21 -14.79
N ALA A 150 1.76 13.09 -13.87
CA ALA A 150 1.39 13.00 -12.46
C ALA A 150 -0.13 13.16 -12.30
N PHE A 151 -0.72 14.17 -12.91
CA PHE A 151 -2.15 14.45 -12.82
C PHE A 151 -3.01 13.32 -13.37
N LYS A 152 -2.61 12.76 -14.55
CA LYS A 152 -3.29 11.59 -15.14
C LYS A 152 -3.24 10.37 -14.21
N THR A 153 -2.08 10.10 -13.62
CA THR A 153 -1.93 8.98 -12.67
C THR A 153 -2.82 9.18 -11.44
N PHE A 154 -2.89 10.40 -10.90
CA PHE A 154 -3.78 10.72 -9.79
C PHE A 154 -5.26 10.61 -10.17
N ALA A 155 -5.62 10.96 -11.41
CA ALA A 155 -6.98 10.78 -11.93
C ALA A 155 -7.39 9.30 -11.98
N ASP A 156 -6.46 8.42 -12.36
CA ASP A 156 -6.69 6.97 -12.36
C ASP A 156 -6.90 6.42 -10.93
N VAL A 157 -6.05 6.82 -9.98
CA VAL A 157 -6.22 6.47 -8.55
C VAL A 157 -7.56 6.97 -8.00
N ALA A 158 -7.95 8.19 -8.37
CA ALA A 158 -9.20 8.82 -7.95
C ALA A 158 -10.44 8.24 -8.64
N GLY A 159 -10.26 7.42 -9.68
CA GLY A 159 -11.36 6.89 -10.51
C GLY A 159 -12.04 7.97 -11.37
N CYS A 160 -11.31 9.04 -11.72
CA CYS A 160 -11.79 10.13 -12.56
C CYS A 160 -11.69 9.76 -14.04
N LYS A 161 -12.70 9.08 -14.56
CA LYS A 161 -12.75 8.63 -15.97
C LYS A 161 -12.79 9.75 -17.01
N PHE A 162 -13.06 10.98 -16.58
CA PHE A 162 -13.07 12.15 -17.43
C PHE A 162 -11.68 12.48 -17.99
N ILE A 163 -10.61 12.17 -17.25
CA ILE A 163 -9.23 12.38 -17.70
C ILE A 163 -8.77 11.17 -18.50
N THR A 164 -9.08 11.15 -19.78
CA THR A 164 -8.58 10.12 -20.72
C THR A 164 -7.10 10.35 -21.05
N PRO A 165 -6.35 9.34 -21.53
CA PRO A 165 -4.97 9.53 -21.98
C PRO A 165 -4.83 10.65 -23.01
N VAL A 166 -5.72 10.70 -24.02
CA VAL A 166 -5.71 11.75 -25.04
C VAL A 166 -5.91 13.13 -24.41
N LYS A 167 -6.90 13.28 -23.52
CA LYS A 167 -7.18 14.55 -22.85
C LYS A 167 -6.02 14.99 -21.96
N ALA A 168 -5.35 14.07 -21.27
CA ALA A 168 -4.17 14.37 -20.47
C ALA A 168 -2.98 14.84 -21.33
N MET A 169 -2.86 14.39 -22.58
CA MET A 169 -1.79 14.80 -23.50
C MET A 169 -2.09 16.13 -24.20
N THR A 170 -3.36 16.48 -24.43
CA THR A 170 -3.79 17.63 -25.23
C THR A 170 -4.23 18.85 -24.41
N SER A 171 -4.36 18.70 -23.09
CA SER A 171 -4.79 19.76 -22.18
C SER A 171 -3.70 20.08 -21.16
N THR A 172 -3.64 21.33 -20.69
CA THR A 172 -2.80 21.67 -19.53
C THR A 172 -3.52 21.30 -18.23
N VAL A 173 -2.76 21.05 -17.16
CA VAL A 173 -3.35 20.74 -15.84
C VAL A 173 -4.23 21.89 -15.37
N GLU A 174 -3.82 23.13 -15.60
CA GLU A 174 -4.59 24.32 -15.25
C GLU A 174 -5.98 24.32 -15.92
N SER A 175 -6.05 23.95 -17.20
CA SER A 175 -7.33 23.85 -17.91
C SER A 175 -8.19 22.69 -17.39
N LEU A 176 -7.57 21.57 -17.04
CA LEU A 176 -8.27 20.42 -16.46
C LEU A 176 -8.85 20.71 -15.07
N LEU A 177 -8.14 21.50 -14.26
CA LEU A 177 -8.61 21.89 -12.92
C LEU A 177 -9.88 22.76 -12.94
N LEU A 178 -10.18 23.42 -14.06
CA LEU A 178 -11.41 24.22 -14.23
C LEU A 178 -12.63 23.36 -14.58
N GLU A 179 -12.42 22.11 -14.98
CA GLU A 179 -13.52 21.21 -15.37
C GLU A 179 -14.32 20.74 -14.14
N PRO A 180 -15.66 20.83 -14.16
CA PRO A 180 -16.51 20.50 -13.00
C PRO A 180 -16.32 19.08 -12.50
N GLU A 181 -16.11 18.08 -13.36
CA GLU A 181 -15.90 16.68 -13.01
C GLU A 181 -14.55 16.49 -12.29
N VAL A 182 -13.55 17.28 -12.64
CA VAL A 182 -12.22 17.29 -12.02
C VAL A 182 -12.29 18.00 -10.66
N TYR A 183 -12.77 19.24 -10.66
CA TYR A 183 -12.86 20.08 -9.46
C TYR A 183 -13.69 19.44 -8.33
N ARG A 184 -14.79 18.74 -8.67
CA ARG A 184 -15.64 18.04 -7.68
C ARG A 184 -15.04 16.73 -7.19
N ASN A 185 -14.03 16.18 -7.83
CA ASN A 185 -13.37 14.96 -7.38
C ASN A 185 -12.40 15.26 -6.24
N LYS A 186 -12.90 15.16 -5.00
CA LYS A 186 -12.13 15.46 -3.78
C LYS A 186 -10.85 14.63 -3.67
N THR A 187 -10.85 13.38 -4.12
CA THR A 187 -9.66 12.52 -4.05
C THR A 187 -8.58 13.04 -5.00
N LEU A 188 -8.94 13.36 -6.25
CA LEU A 188 -8.00 13.92 -7.23
C LEU A 188 -7.44 15.26 -6.75
N MET A 189 -8.30 16.15 -6.26
CA MET A 189 -7.86 17.45 -5.75
C MET A 189 -6.91 17.33 -4.55
N ASN A 190 -7.19 16.39 -3.63
CA ASN A 190 -6.31 16.15 -2.48
C ASN A 190 -4.94 15.61 -2.93
N LEU A 191 -4.91 14.64 -3.86
CA LEU A 191 -3.67 14.12 -4.41
C LEU A 191 -2.86 15.22 -5.10
N TRP A 192 -3.51 16.04 -5.96
CA TRP A 192 -2.85 17.13 -6.64
C TRP A 192 -2.29 18.19 -5.69
N THR A 193 -3.07 18.58 -4.69
CA THR A 193 -2.65 19.54 -3.66
C THR A 193 -1.45 18.99 -2.87
N GLN A 194 -1.51 17.74 -2.39
CA GLN A 194 -0.42 17.09 -1.65
C GLN A 194 0.86 17.03 -2.49
N TYR A 195 0.74 16.66 -3.77
CA TYR A 195 1.87 16.61 -4.69
C TYR A 195 2.53 17.99 -4.85
N THR A 196 1.74 19.02 -5.15
CA THR A 196 2.27 20.35 -5.47
C THR A 196 2.74 21.14 -4.26
N SER A 197 2.09 20.96 -3.08
CA SER A 197 2.43 21.69 -1.87
C SER A 197 3.57 21.06 -1.07
N ASP A 198 3.68 19.73 -1.05
CA ASP A 198 4.56 19.00 -0.16
C ASP A 198 5.57 18.11 -0.90
N GLU A 199 5.10 17.04 -1.54
CA GLU A 199 6.01 16.00 -2.05
C GLU A 199 6.93 16.52 -3.17
N ARG A 200 6.40 17.27 -4.13
CA ARG A 200 7.21 17.87 -5.20
C ARG A 200 8.23 18.88 -4.69
N LYS A 201 7.88 19.64 -3.65
CA LYS A 201 8.83 20.58 -3.02
C LYS A 201 9.94 19.88 -2.27
N ALA A 202 9.63 18.72 -1.67
CA ALA A 202 10.59 17.95 -0.90
C ALA A 202 11.49 17.06 -1.77
N LEU A 203 10.94 16.48 -2.86
CA LEU A 203 11.52 15.39 -3.64
C LEU A 203 11.72 15.72 -5.14
N GLY A 204 11.37 16.94 -5.56
CA GLY A 204 11.40 17.35 -6.97
C GLY A 204 10.23 16.79 -7.78
N SER A 205 10.16 17.16 -9.09
CA SER A 205 9.15 16.61 -10.03
C SER A 205 9.58 15.23 -10.50
N THR A 206 9.53 14.25 -9.62
CA THR A 206 10.02 12.89 -9.87
C THR A 206 8.91 11.85 -9.75
N ALA A 207 9.11 10.69 -10.38
CA ALA A 207 8.23 9.54 -10.22
C ALA A 207 8.13 9.11 -8.74
N TRP A 208 9.19 9.31 -7.97
CA TRP A 208 9.22 9.07 -6.52
C TRP A 208 8.30 10.02 -5.75
N ALA A 209 8.33 11.32 -6.05
CA ALA A 209 7.41 12.29 -5.45
C ALA A 209 5.94 11.97 -5.77
N MET A 210 5.66 11.64 -7.04
CA MET A 210 4.33 11.22 -7.48
C MET A 210 3.87 9.95 -6.73
N TYR A 211 4.72 8.95 -6.59
CA TYR A 211 4.41 7.71 -5.89
C TYR A 211 4.18 7.97 -4.39
N ASN A 212 5.04 8.76 -3.73
CA ASN A 212 4.87 9.12 -2.32
C ASN A 212 3.58 9.90 -2.05
N THR A 213 3.14 10.75 -2.96
CA THR A 213 1.82 11.39 -2.88
C THR A 213 0.69 10.37 -2.76
N MET A 214 0.72 9.34 -3.59
CA MET A 214 -0.32 8.30 -3.58
C MET A 214 -0.27 7.47 -2.31
N THR A 215 0.93 7.09 -1.85
CA THR A 215 1.10 6.30 -0.63
C THR A 215 0.77 7.10 0.63
N HIS A 216 1.07 8.41 0.65
CA HIS A 216 0.60 9.32 1.69
C HIS A 216 -0.93 9.35 1.77
N TRP A 217 -1.60 9.55 0.63
CA TRP A 217 -3.05 9.49 0.58
C TRP A 217 -3.61 8.14 1.06
N ALA A 218 -3.01 7.02 0.66
CA ALA A 218 -3.48 5.71 1.08
C ALA A 218 -3.36 5.51 2.59
N THR A 219 -2.31 6.05 3.21
CA THR A 219 -1.99 5.87 4.63
C THR A 219 -2.69 6.90 5.53
N HIS A 220 -2.67 8.18 5.14
CA HIS A 220 -3.04 9.29 6.04
C HIS A 220 -4.33 10.00 5.70
N ALA A 221 -4.86 9.89 4.46
CA ALA A 221 -6.08 10.61 4.13
C ALA A 221 -7.25 10.17 5.00
N SER A 222 -7.96 11.15 5.52
CA SER A 222 -9.14 10.93 6.36
C SER A 222 -10.16 10.00 5.69
N ALA A 223 -10.68 9.06 6.44
CA ALA A 223 -11.83 8.26 6.01
C ALA A 223 -13.09 9.13 6.01
N THR A 224 -14.03 8.82 5.11
CA THR A 224 -15.36 9.42 5.18
C THR A 224 -16.05 9.01 6.49
N LYS A 225 -16.95 9.86 7.03
CA LYS A 225 -17.63 9.59 8.31
C LYS A 225 -18.26 8.19 8.40
N SER A 226 -18.81 7.67 7.29
CA SER A 226 -19.38 6.32 7.22
C SER A 226 -18.35 5.20 7.28
N THR A 227 -17.10 5.48 6.99
CA THR A 227 -16.00 4.50 6.89
C THR A 227 -15.09 4.54 8.12
N ALA A 228 -15.02 5.70 8.82
CA ALA A 228 -14.18 5.89 10.00
C ALA A 228 -14.50 4.92 11.14
N GLN A 229 -15.77 4.50 11.25
CA GLN A 229 -16.23 3.53 12.24
C GLN A 229 -15.93 2.08 11.85
N LYS A 230 -15.57 1.79 10.59
CA LYS A 230 -15.60 0.43 10.08
C LYS A 230 -14.24 -0.26 10.02
N ASN A 231 -13.16 0.39 9.67
CA ASN A 231 -11.82 -0.22 9.68
C ASN A 231 -10.79 0.58 8.85
N ILE A 232 -9.89 1.26 9.52
CA ILE A 232 -8.81 2.02 8.88
C ILE A 232 -7.96 1.10 7.97
N ALA A 233 -7.61 -0.09 8.44
CA ALA A 233 -6.82 -1.04 7.67
C ALA A 233 -7.50 -1.49 6.36
N ALA A 234 -8.82 -1.74 6.38
CA ALA A 234 -9.55 -2.09 5.15
C ALA A 234 -9.55 -0.95 4.13
N ILE A 235 -9.63 0.29 4.61
CA ILE A 235 -9.58 1.47 3.75
C ILE A 235 -8.18 1.62 3.12
N GLN A 236 -7.14 1.46 3.93
CA GLN A 236 -5.76 1.52 3.45
C GLN A 236 -5.50 0.45 2.38
N VAL A 237 -5.92 -0.79 2.62
CA VAL A 237 -5.80 -1.88 1.65
C VAL A 237 -6.53 -1.55 0.34
N ALA A 238 -7.78 -1.08 0.39
CA ALA A 238 -8.53 -0.72 -0.81
C ALA A 238 -7.86 0.44 -1.59
N ARG A 239 -7.22 1.38 -0.90
CA ARG A 239 -6.46 2.47 -1.51
C ARG A 239 -5.16 1.97 -2.15
N GLN A 240 -4.45 1.07 -1.48
CA GLN A 240 -3.25 0.42 -2.00
C GLN A 240 -3.55 -0.36 -3.29
N ASP A 241 -4.67 -1.08 -3.34
CA ASP A 241 -5.10 -1.78 -4.56
C ASP A 241 -5.36 -0.79 -5.72
N LYS A 242 -5.91 0.40 -5.46
CA LYS A 242 -6.06 1.46 -6.46
C LYS A 242 -4.72 1.98 -6.98
N ILE A 243 -3.73 2.16 -6.10
CA ILE A 243 -2.38 2.57 -6.49
C ILE A 243 -1.76 1.52 -7.41
N ARG A 244 -1.82 0.23 -7.06
CA ARG A 244 -1.32 -0.86 -7.91
C ARG A 244 -1.99 -0.88 -9.29
N GLN A 245 -3.30 -0.63 -9.32
CA GLN A 245 -4.03 -0.57 -10.58
C GLN A 245 -3.60 0.62 -11.45
N ALA A 246 -3.49 1.82 -10.87
CA ALA A 246 -3.08 3.02 -11.58
C ALA A 246 -1.63 2.94 -12.05
N ALA A 247 -0.73 2.38 -11.24
CA ALA A 247 0.67 2.20 -11.59
C ALA A 247 0.88 1.38 -12.87
N LYS A 248 0.00 0.38 -13.14
CA LYS A 248 0.07 -0.44 -14.36
C LYS A 248 -0.05 0.37 -15.65
N ASN A 249 -0.67 1.54 -15.59
CA ASN A 249 -0.92 2.41 -16.72
C ASN A 249 -0.10 3.71 -16.66
N SER A 250 0.92 3.76 -15.83
CA SER A 250 1.72 4.94 -15.59
C SER A 250 3.20 4.72 -15.86
N ILE A 251 3.96 5.82 -15.84
CA ILE A 251 5.43 5.81 -15.94
C ILE A 251 6.09 4.93 -14.87
N LEU A 252 5.41 4.64 -13.75
CA LEU A 252 5.94 3.80 -12.67
C LEU A 252 6.29 2.36 -13.08
N LEU A 253 5.66 1.83 -14.14
CA LEU A 253 6.05 0.52 -14.68
C LEU A 253 7.02 0.63 -15.84
N ALA A 254 7.10 1.78 -16.51
CA ALA A 254 7.98 1.98 -17.65
C ALA A 254 9.41 2.38 -17.23
N ALA A 255 9.57 2.91 -16.02
CA ALA A 255 10.83 3.28 -15.41
C ALA A 255 11.42 2.13 -14.60
#